data_e3eb61b9863f4de7d253daf8d23955be
#
_entry.id   e3eb61b9863f4de7d253daf8d23955be
#
_cell.length_a   1.000
_cell.length_b   1.000
_cell.length_c   1.000
_cell.angle_alpha   90.00
_cell.angle_beta   90.00
_cell.angle_gamma   90.00
#
_symmetry.space_group_name_H-M   'P 1'
#
loop_
_entity.id
_entity.type
_entity.pdbx_description
1 polymer ?
#
loop_
_entity_poly.entity_id
_entity_poly.type
_entity_poly.pdbx_seq_one_letter_code
_entity_poly.pdbx_strand_id
1 'polypeptide(L)'
;MKEFDYIIIGGGCAGLSLAYELDLHKKLKNKKLAIIDPRTNYKRDKTWSYWRVINHNFEDCVKKSWNRFYVTDTSRKNNESDCSYYPYQSIDSEKFYKKILKKLKKNKNIIFKKKLNRSQFKESVVFNSVPDIKKFDRDRTNYWQHFYGIEIEFKKGASAVGLNKFDLMNFDCDQRNFLHFIYALPFQKNRMLVETTW
;
A
#
# COMPACT_ATOMS: atom_id res chain seq x y z
N MET A 1 33.56 -3.32 12.87
CA MET A 1 33.19 -4.30 11.82
C MET A 1 31.73 -4.08 11.42
N LYS A 2 31.44 -4.17 10.14
CA LYS A 2 30.12 -4.10 9.53
C LYS A 2 29.25 -5.27 10.02
N GLU A 3 28.13 -4.98 10.67
CA GLU A 3 27.20 -6.02 11.15
C GLU A 3 26.20 -6.44 10.05
N PHE A 4 25.72 -5.46 9.27
CA PHE A 4 24.79 -5.66 8.18
C PHE A 4 25.28 -5.01 6.89
N ASP A 5 25.10 -5.67 5.75
CA ASP A 5 25.36 -5.09 4.43
C ASP A 5 24.25 -4.14 4.01
N TYR A 6 23.03 -4.53 4.30
CA TYR A 6 21.82 -3.78 3.98
C TYR A 6 20.96 -3.60 5.22
N ILE A 7 20.35 -2.44 5.32
CA ILE A 7 19.36 -2.13 6.36
C ILE A 7 18.13 -1.53 5.69
N ILE A 8 16.97 -2.11 5.93
CA ILE A 8 15.67 -1.58 5.51
C ILE A 8 14.95 -1.07 6.75
N ILE A 9 14.64 0.22 6.77
CA ILE A 9 13.85 0.86 7.83
C ILE A 9 12.41 0.92 7.34
N GLY A 10 11.51 0.25 8.05
CA GLY A 10 10.09 0.08 7.71
C GLY A 10 9.78 -1.27 7.08
N GLY A 11 8.99 -2.07 7.80
CA GLY A 11 8.45 -3.36 7.34
C GLY A 11 7.07 -3.23 6.69
N GLY A 12 6.80 -2.12 6.00
CA GLY A 12 5.59 -1.91 5.20
C GLY A 12 5.68 -2.52 3.80
N CYS A 13 4.76 -2.12 2.92
CA CYS A 13 4.71 -2.61 1.54
C CYS A 13 6.06 -2.42 0.83
N ALA A 14 6.61 -1.21 0.84
CA ALA A 14 7.84 -0.89 0.12
C ALA A 14 9.06 -1.66 0.67
N GLY A 15 9.28 -1.62 2.00
CA GLY A 15 10.44 -2.26 2.60
C GLY A 15 10.42 -3.78 2.47
N LEU A 16 9.26 -4.40 2.67
CA LEU A 16 9.12 -5.85 2.52
C LEU A 16 9.20 -6.30 1.06
N SER A 17 8.66 -5.52 0.11
CA SER A 17 8.81 -5.81 -1.31
C SER A 17 10.26 -5.76 -1.74
N LEU A 18 11.00 -4.72 -1.33
CA LEU A 18 12.44 -4.64 -1.60
C LEU A 18 13.21 -5.84 -1.05
N ALA A 19 12.94 -6.21 0.21
CA ALA A 19 13.57 -7.39 0.81
C ALA A 19 13.25 -8.67 0.05
N TYR A 20 11.99 -8.82 -0.40
CA TYR A 20 11.54 -9.95 -1.19
C TYR A 20 12.29 -10.05 -2.53
N GLU A 21 12.42 -8.93 -3.25
CA GLU A 21 13.14 -8.88 -4.53
C GLU A 21 14.63 -9.13 -4.36
N LEU A 22 15.26 -8.58 -3.32
CA LEU A 22 16.67 -8.85 -3.01
C LEU A 22 16.91 -10.35 -2.77
N ASP A 23 16.01 -11.00 -2.04
CA ASP A 23 16.08 -12.44 -1.79
C ASP A 23 15.82 -13.26 -3.05
N LEU A 24 14.78 -12.92 -3.81
CA LEU A 24 14.40 -13.59 -5.05
C LEU A 24 15.52 -13.59 -6.07
N HIS A 25 16.19 -12.43 -6.23
CA HIS A 25 17.30 -12.25 -7.17
C HIS A 25 18.66 -12.64 -6.57
N LYS A 26 18.68 -13.39 -5.47
CA LYS A 26 19.90 -13.90 -4.82
C LYS A 26 20.95 -12.81 -4.47
N LYS A 27 20.48 -11.54 -4.28
CA LYS A 27 21.35 -10.40 -3.93
C LYS A 27 21.85 -10.45 -2.48
N LEU A 28 21.31 -11.37 -1.68
CA LEU A 28 21.69 -11.61 -0.28
C LEU A 28 22.69 -12.78 -0.11
N LYS A 29 23.26 -13.31 -1.21
CA LYS A 29 24.32 -14.32 -1.12
C LYS A 29 25.54 -13.68 -0.43
N ASN A 30 25.98 -14.26 0.70
CA ASN A 30 27.07 -13.77 1.54
C ASN A 30 26.88 -12.32 2.05
N LYS A 31 25.66 -11.86 2.16
CA LYS A 31 25.32 -10.52 2.65
C LYS A 31 24.19 -10.60 3.67
N LYS A 32 24.29 -9.79 4.72
CA LYS A 32 23.29 -9.72 5.79
C LYS A 32 22.36 -8.52 5.59
N LEU A 33 21.05 -8.77 5.70
CA LEU A 33 20.01 -7.76 5.65
C LEU A 33 19.32 -7.65 7.02
N ALA A 34 19.24 -6.45 7.58
CA ALA A 34 18.36 -6.15 8.70
C ALA A 34 17.09 -5.45 8.19
N ILE A 35 15.93 -5.94 8.62
CA ILE A 35 14.63 -5.28 8.44
C ILE A 35 14.20 -4.74 9.80
N ILE A 36 14.02 -3.43 9.88
CA ILE A 36 13.68 -2.74 11.13
C ILE A 36 12.23 -2.29 11.07
N ASP A 37 11.40 -2.85 11.93
CA ASP A 37 10.02 -2.41 12.11
C ASP A 37 9.61 -2.63 13.57
N PRO A 38 9.05 -1.62 14.26
CA PRO A 38 8.59 -1.78 15.64
C PRO A 38 7.41 -2.75 15.77
N ARG A 39 6.67 -3.01 14.68
CA ARG A 39 5.54 -3.93 14.68
C ARG A 39 6.00 -5.38 14.85
N THR A 40 5.26 -6.11 15.64
CA THR A 40 5.45 -7.57 15.81
C THR A 40 4.35 -8.37 15.14
N ASN A 41 3.24 -7.70 14.82
CA ASN A 41 2.05 -8.31 14.26
C ASN A 41 1.64 -7.61 12.98
N TYR A 42 1.51 -8.38 11.91
CA TYR A 42 1.16 -7.93 10.58
C TYR A 42 -0.23 -8.46 10.23
N LYS A 43 -1.23 -7.65 10.50
CA LYS A 43 -2.64 -7.95 10.22
C LYS A 43 -3.09 -7.23 8.96
N ARG A 44 -4.35 -7.40 8.60
CA ARG A 44 -5.02 -6.64 7.55
C ARG A 44 -5.32 -5.21 8.04
N ASP A 45 -4.27 -4.38 8.06
CA ASP A 45 -4.28 -3.02 8.61
C ASP A 45 -4.23 -1.93 7.52
N LYS A 46 -4.06 -2.32 6.27
CA LYS A 46 -3.93 -1.42 5.11
C LYS A 46 -4.68 -1.96 3.90
N THR A 47 -5.18 -1.04 3.10
CA THR A 47 -5.65 -1.30 1.74
C THR A 47 -4.68 -0.62 0.79
N TRP A 48 -4.02 -1.40 -0.06
CA TRP A 48 -3.14 -0.87 -1.09
C TRP A 48 -3.78 -1.10 -2.44
N SER A 49 -3.98 0.00 -3.16
CA SER A 49 -4.53 -0.04 -4.51
C SER A 49 -3.62 0.73 -5.45
N TYR A 50 -3.48 0.26 -6.67
CA TYR A 50 -2.53 0.79 -7.64
C TYR A 50 -2.90 0.37 -9.06
N TRP A 51 -2.35 1.11 -10.02
CA TRP A 51 -2.40 0.74 -11.43
C TRP A 51 -1.39 -0.37 -11.71
N ARG A 52 -1.86 -1.51 -12.22
CA ARG A 52 -0.98 -2.63 -12.56
C ARG A 52 -0.35 -2.39 -13.93
N VAL A 53 0.77 -1.70 -13.95
CA VAL A 53 1.53 -1.36 -15.18
C VAL A 53 2.41 -2.53 -15.64
N ILE A 54 2.94 -3.30 -14.68
CA ILE A 54 3.80 -4.46 -14.92
C ILE A 54 3.32 -5.67 -14.11
N ASN A 55 3.71 -6.85 -14.51
CA ASN A 55 3.50 -8.05 -13.70
C ASN A 55 4.33 -7.97 -12.42
N HIS A 56 3.78 -8.49 -11.34
CA HIS A 56 4.45 -8.51 -10.04
C HIS A 56 4.28 -9.85 -9.32
N ASN A 57 5.14 -10.10 -8.34
CA ASN A 57 5.18 -11.37 -7.62
C ASN A 57 4.05 -11.58 -6.60
N PHE A 58 3.04 -10.68 -6.56
CA PHE A 58 1.95 -10.66 -5.57
C PHE A 58 0.56 -10.81 -6.20
N GLU A 59 0.46 -11.36 -7.41
CA GLU A 59 -0.82 -11.57 -8.11
C GLU A 59 -1.78 -12.44 -7.29
N ASP A 60 -1.27 -13.43 -6.57
CA ASP A 60 -2.02 -14.28 -5.65
C ASP A 60 -2.51 -13.56 -4.38
N CYS A 61 -2.02 -12.35 -4.12
CA CYS A 61 -2.47 -11.49 -3.04
C CYS A 61 -3.53 -10.46 -3.50
N VAL A 62 -3.80 -10.37 -4.80
CA VAL A 62 -4.80 -9.44 -5.33
C VAL A 62 -6.18 -9.79 -4.78
N LYS A 63 -6.83 -8.81 -4.16
CA LYS A 63 -8.19 -8.91 -3.61
C LYS A 63 -9.23 -8.67 -4.70
N LYS A 64 -8.98 -7.68 -5.55
CA LYS A 64 -9.85 -7.27 -6.65
C LYS A 64 -9.07 -6.52 -7.71
N SER A 65 -9.56 -6.62 -8.95
CA SER A 65 -9.08 -5.85 -10.09
C SER A 65 -10.29 -5.23 -10.80
N TRP A 66 -10.14 -4.01 -11.30
CA TRP A 66 -11.16 -3.26 -12.05
C TRP A 66 -10.57 -2.76 -13.36
N ASN A 67 -11.41 -2.77 -14.39
CA ASN A 67 -11.04 -2.34 -15.74
C ASN A 67 -11.64 -0.99 -16.11
N ARG A 68 -12.49 -0.41 -15.26
CA ARG A 68 -13.16 0.88 -15.48
C ARG A 68 -13.26 1.65 -14.20
N PHE A 69 -13.16 2.98 -14.31
CA PHE A 69 -13.34 3.88 -13.19
C PHE A 69 -14.15 5.11 -13.55
N TYR A 70 -14.66 5.75 -12.53
CA TYR A 70 -15.39 7.00 -12.64
C TYR A 70 -14.62 8.14 -11.97
N VAL A 71 -14.72 9.30 -12.59
CA VAL A 71 -14.45 10.60 -11.97
C VAL A 71 -15.72 11.42 -12.10
N THR A 72 -16.32 11.77 -10.96
CA THR A 72 -17.54 12.58 -10.90
C THR A 72 -17.16 13.99 -10.46
N ASP A 73 -17.52 15.01 -11.23
CA ASP A 73 -17.25 16.40 -10.87
C ASP A 73 -18.30 16.97 -9.89
N THR A 74 -18.09 18.20 -9.45
CA THR A 74 -19.00 18.91 -8.52
C THR A 74 -20.38 19.23 -9.13
N SER A 75 -20.50 19.16 -10.45
CA SER A 75 -21.80 19.31 -11.16
C SER A 75 -22.54 17.98 -11.33
N ARG A 76 -22.04 16.90 -10.73
CA ARG A 76 -22.56 15.54 -10.82
C ARG A 76 -22.38 14.88 -12.19
N LYS A 77 -21.58 15.48 -13.07
CA LYS A 77 -21.21 14.84 -14.31
C LYS A 77 -20.24 13.70 -14.05
N ASN A 78 -20.65 12.51 -14.46
CA ASN A 78 -19.88 11.29 -14.28
C ASN A 78 -19.10 10.97 -15.57
N ASN A 79 -17.77 10.92 -15.48
CA ASN A 79 -16.89 10.59 -16.58
C ASN A 79 -16.33 9.18 -16.37
N GLU A 80 -16.75 8.24 -17.23
CA GLU A 80 -16.23 6.87 -17.22
C GLU A 80 -14.98 6.75 -18.07
N SER A 81 -13.97 6.03 -17.57
CA SER A 81 -12.74 5.74 -18.29
C SER A 81 -12.46 4.23 -18.25
N ASP A 82 -11.95 3.71 -19.38
CA ASP A 82 -11.45 2.35 -19.48
C ASP A 82 -9.99 2.30 -19.04
N CYS A 83 -9.65 1.32 -18.20
CA CYS A 83 -8.29 1.05 -17.75
C CYS A 83 -7.89 -0.42 -17.95
N SER A 84 -8.50 -1.09 -18.92
CA SER A 84 -8.26 -2.53 -19.17
C SER A 84 -6.81 -2.82 -19.50
N TYR A 85 -6.09 -1.88 -20.12
CA TYR A 85 -4.67 -2.04 -20.44
C TYR A 85 -3.78 -1.97 -19.20
N TYR A 86 -4.12 -1.09 -18.25
CA TYR A 86 -3.50 -0.99 -16.93
C TYR A 86 -4.58 -1.09 -15.84
N PRO A 87 -5.06 -2.29 -15.52
CA PRO A 87 -6.15 -2.44 -14.57
C PRO A 87 -5.75 -1.90 -13.18
N TYR A 88 -6.74 -1.32 -12.50
CA TYR A 88 -6.57 -0.92 -11.12
C TYR A 88 -6.75 -2.12 -10.20
N GLN A 89 -5.80 -2.36 -9.30
CA GLN A 89 -5.82 -3.52 -8.43
C GLN A 89 -5.75 -3.12 -6.97
N SER A 90 -6.40 -3.91 -6.11
CA SER A 90 -6.25 -3.82 -4.66
C SER A 90 -5.65 -5.12 -4.13
N ILE A 91 -4.63 -5.01 -3.29
CA ILE A 91 -3.97 -6.13 -2.62
C ILE A 91 -4.54 -6.31 -1.20
N ASP A 92 -4.75 -7.57 -0.83
CA ASP A 92 -4.99 -7.96 0.57
C ASP A 92 -3.67 -7.91 1.35
N SER A 93 -3.55 -6.95 2.26
CA SER A 93 -2.33 -6.74 3.02
C SER A 93 -1.97 -7.92 3.91
N GLU A 94 -2.94 -8.65 4.45
CA GLU A 94 -2.68 -9.83 5.27
C GLU A 94 -2.08 -10.97 4.45
N LYS A 95 -2.63 -11.24 3.25
CA LYS A 95 -2.07 -12.24 2.33
C LYS A 95 -0.65 -11.87 1.91
N PHE A 96 -0.43 -10.59 1.57
CA PHE A 96 0.87 -10.06 1.22
C PHE A 96 1.88 -10.27 2.35
N TYR A 97 1.56 -9.86 3.58
CA TYR A 97 2.43 -10.06 4.73
C TYR A 97 2.73 -11.54 4.97
N LYS A 98 1.71 -12.39 4.98
CA LYS A 98 1.88 -13.83 5.17
C LYS A 98 2.82 -14.44 4.13
N LYS A 99 2.63 -14.11 2.86
CA LYS A 99 3.47 -14.59 1.76
C LYS A 99 4.93 -14.18 1.94
N ILE A 100 5.17 -12.88 2.10
CA ILE A 100 6.53 -12.34 2.20
C ILE A 100 7.24 -12.85 3.45
N LEU A 101 6.62 -12.73 4.62
CA LEU A 101 7.25 -13.14 5.86
C LEU A 101 7.56 -14.63 5.89
N LYS A 102 6.67 -15.48 5.31
CA LYS A 102 6.93 -16.92 5.16
C LYS A 102 8.19 -17.19 4.34
N LYS A 103 8.44 -16.39 3.30
CA LYS A 103 9.65 -16.52 2.45
C LYS A 103 10.88 -15.97 3.16
N LEU A 104 10.83 -14.71 3.60
CA LEU A 104 11.99 -14.03 4.15
C LEU A 104 12.54 -14.68 5.43
N LYS A 105 11.67 -15.20 6.29
CA LYS A 105 12.07 -15.91 7.52
C LYS A 105 12.85 -17.22 7.28
N LYS A 106 12.80 -17.77 6.06
CA LYS A 106 13.59 -18.96 5.68
C LYS A 106 15.06 -18.63 5.36
N ASN A 107 15.35 -17.38 5.03
CA ASN A 107 16.70 -16.95 4.71
C ASN A 107 17.44 -16.51 5.97
N LYS A 108 18.46 -17.27 6.38
CA LYS A 108 19.29 -17.01 7.57
C LYS A 108 20.06 -15.68 7.51
N ASN A 109 20.20 -15.10 6.32
CA ASN A 109 20.86 -13.81 6.12
C ASN A 109 19.92 -12.62 6.37
N ILE A 110 18.63 -12.85 6.61
CA ILE A 110 17.63 -11.80 6.86
C ILE A 110 17.25 -11.81 8.34
N ILE A 111 17.44 -10.68 8.99
CA ILE A 111 17.22 -10.50 10.41
C ILE A 111 16.16 -9.41 10.63
N PHE A 112 15.11 -9.75 11.36
CA PHE A 112 14.07 -8.80 11.76
C PHE A 112 14.37 -8.24 13.14
N LYS A 113 14.38 -6.91 13.25
CA LYS A 113 14.63 -6.21 14.52
C LYS A 113 13.62 -5.08 14.74
N LYS A 114 13.28 -4.81 16.00
CA LYS A 114 12.40 -3.68 16.36
C LYS A 114 13.14 -2.33 16.24
N LYS A 115 14.42 -2.32 16.56
CA LYS A 115 15.31 -1.16 16.50
C LYS A 115 16.76 -1.61 16.32
N LEU A 116 17.60 -0.70 15.85
CA LEU A 116 19.06 -0.85 15.83
C LEU A 116 19.69 0.34 16.56
N ASN A 117 20.89 0.11 17.12
CA ASN A 117 21.74 1.17 17.66
C ASN A 117 22.50 1.88 16.54
N ARG A 118 22.92 3.13 16.75
CA ARG A 118 23.65 3.92 15.73
C ARG A 118 24.88 3.22 15.17
N SER A 119 25.64 2.51 16.01
CA SER A 119 26.84 1.77 15.60
C SER A 119 26.55 0.67 14.57
N GLN A 120 25.35 0.09 14.58
CA GLN A 120 24.96 -1.00 13.69
C GLN A 120 24.63 -0.54 12.26
N PHE A 121 24.48 0.79 12.05
CA PHE A 121 24.30 1.38 10.72
C PHE A 121 25.62 1.65 9.98
N LYS A 122 26.73 1.59 10.70
CA LYS A 122 28.04 1.93 10.14
C LYS A 122 28.37 1.02 8.94
N GLU A 123 28.78 1.64 7.84
CA GLU A 123 29.16 0.97 6.59
C GLU A 123 28.04 0.18 5.88
N SER A 124 26.81 0.28 6.34
CA SER A 124 25.66 -0.37 5.71
C SER A 124 25.01 0.51 4.64
N VAL A 125 24.45 -0.11 3.60
CA VAL A 125 23.55 0.58 2.69
C VAL A 125 22.17 0.61 3.34
N VAL A 126 21.62 1.80 3.54
CA VAL A 126 20.35 2.00 4.25
C VAL A 126 19.25 2.41 3.27
N PHE A 127 18.14 1.67 3.28
CA PHE A 127 16.91 1.99 2.59
C PHE A 127 15.87 2.40 3.63
N ASN A 128 15.47 3.66 3.60
CA ASN A 128 14.47 4.18 4.54
C ASN A 128 13.13 4.37 3.84
N SER A 129 12.13 3.58 4.22
CA SER A 129 10.75 3.69 3.74
C SER A 129 9.81 4.39 4.73
N VAL A 130 10.36 4.96 5.81
CA VAL A 130 9.60 5.73 6.81
C VAL A 130 9.83 7.22 6.56
N PRO A 131 8.80 8.01 6.24
CA PRO A 131 8.94 9.43 6.00
C PRO A 131 9.33 10.19 7.28
N ASP A 132 10.18 11.19 7.14
CA ASP A 132 10.46 12.14 8.22
C ASP A 132 9.39 13.25 8.23
N ILE A 133 8.32 13.00 8.98
CA ILE A 133 7.17 13.92 9.09
C ILE A 133 7.61 15.32 9.53
N LYS A 134 8.54 15.41 10.50
CA LYS A 134 9.03 16.72 10.99
C LYS A 134 9.72 17.55 9.91
N LYS A 135 10.37 16.89 8.94
CA LYS A 135 10.97 17.56 7.79
C LYS A 135 9.91 18.11 6.85
N PHE A 136 8.86 17.31 6.59
CA PHE A 136 7.74 17.74 5.74
C PHE A 136 6.93 18.88 6.35
N ASP A 137 6.65 18.85 7.65
CA ASP A 137 5.89 19.92 8.35
C ASP A 137 6.57 21.30 8.29
N ARG A 138 7.89 21.34 8.15
CA ARG A 138 8.62 22.60 8.05
C ARG A 138 8.54 23.27 6.67
N ASP A 139 8.19 22.50 5.66
CA ASP A 139 8.10 23.00 4.29
C ASP A 139 6.67 23.42 3.98
N ARG A 140 6.45 24.75 3.86
CA ARG A 140 5.14 25.33 3.58
C ARG A 140 4.61 25.06 2.18
N THR A 141 5.43 24.47 1.31
CA THR A 141 5.01 24.06 -0.04
C THR A 141 4.35 22.68 -0.07
N ASN A 142 4.45 21.93 1.03
CA ASN A 142 3.81 20.61 1.14
C ASN A 142 2.32 20.77 1.45
N TYR A 143 1.52 19.95 0.76
CA TYR A 143 0.12 19.76 1.07
C TYR A 143 -0.07 18.40 1.74
N TRP A 144 -0.90 18.40 2.79
CA TRP A 144 -1.29 17.16 3.45
C TRP A 144 -2.54 16.59 2.80
N GLN A 145 -2.50 15.33 2.44
CA GLN A 145 -3.67 14.58 2.06
C GLN A 145 -4.11 13.72 3.23
N HIS A 146 -5.28 14.00 3.75
CA HIS A 146 -5.91 13.20 4.79
C HIS A 146 -6.97 12.30 4.19
N PHE A 147 -7.07 11.09 4.69
CA PHE A 147 -8.11 10.18 4.26
C PHE A 147 -8.56 9.30 5.43
N TYR A 148 -9.84 8.92 5.37
CA TYR A 148 -10.43 7.98 6.30
C TYR A 148 -11.36 7.04 5.53
N GLY A 149 -11.11 5.73 5.60
CA GLY A 149 -11.85 4.70 4.89
C GLY A 149 -12.50 3.72 5.83
N ILE A 150 -13.71 3.29 5.48
CA ILE A 150 -14.43 2.21 6.13
C ILE A 150 -14.82 1.15 5.11
N GLU A 151 -14.72 -0.11 5.48
CA GLU A 151 -15.26 -1.20 4.68
C GLU A 151 -16.69 -1.47 5.16
N ILE A 152 -17.67 -1.30 4.28
CA ILE A 152 -19.09 -1.47 4.58
C ILE A 152 -19.60 -2.77 3.98
N GLU A 153 -20.54 -3.39 4.68
CA GLU A 153 -21.27 -4.55 4.21
C GLU A 153 -22.76 -4.20 4.10
N PHE A 154 -23.32 -4.39 2.90
CA PHE A 154 -24.73 -4.13 2.65
C PHE A 154 -25.60 -5.24 3.21
N LYS A 155 -26.80 -4.86 3.69
CA LYS A 155 -27.83 -5.82 4.08
C LYS A 155 -28.25 -6.68 2.89
N LYS A 156 -28.83 -7.86 3.18
CA LYS A 156 -29.38 -8.76 2.16
C LYS A 156 -30.35 -8.03 1.24
N GLY A 157 -30.15 -8.14 -0.06
CA GLY A 157 -30.98 -7.45 -1.08
C GLY A 157 -30.41 -6.13 -1.59
N ALA A 158 -29.46 -5.51 -0.90
CA ALA A 158 -28.71 -4.37 -1.41
C ALA A 158 -27.38 -4.81 -2.04
N SER A 159 -26.91 -4.08 -3.04
CA SER A 159 -25.63 -4.38 -3.69
C SER A 159 -24.88 -3.11 -4.09
N ALA A 160 -23.55 -3.20 -4.10
CA ALA A 160 -22.72 -2.21 -4.74
C ALA A 160 -22.99 -2.21 -6.25
N VAL A 161 -23.13 -1.03 -6.84
CA VAL A 161 -23.36 -0.89 -8.28
C VAL A 161 -22.05 -1.16 -9.04
N GLY A 162 -22.10 -2.17 -9.93
CA GLY A 162 -21.04 -2.40 -10.91
C GLY A 162 -19.70 -2.91 -10.36
N LEU A 163 -19.59 -4.22 -10.15
CA LEU A 163 -18.37 -4.86 -9.64
C LEU A 163 -17.09 -4.69 -10.49
N ASN A 164 -17.23 -4.28 -11.74
CA ASN A 164 -16.10 -4.08 -12.65
C ASN A 164 -15.66 -2.62 -12.76
N LYS A 165 -16.32 -1.73 -12.00
CA LYS A 165 -16.11 -0.30 -11.99
C LYS A 165 -15.91 0.18 -10.56
N PHE A 166 -15.22 1.31 -10.40
CA PHE A 166 -15.02 1.94 -9.10
C PHE A 166 -15.00 3.46 -9.22
N ASP A 167 -15.31 4.16 -8.13
CA ASP A 167 -15.18 5.61 -8.07
C ASP A 167 -13.75 5.95 -7.64
N LEU A 168 -12.95 6.45 -8.57
CA LEU A 168 -11.58 6.90 -8.30
C LEU A 168 -11.61 8.23 -7.54
N MET A 169 -12.44 9.16 -8.00
CA MET A 169 -12.65 10.46 -7.37
C MET A 169 -14.09 10.91 -7.61
N ASN A 170 -14.89 10.97 -6.58
CA ASN A 170 -16.22 11.55 -6.65
C ASN A 170 -16.24 12.86 -5.88
N PHE A 171 -16.28 13.98 -6.61
CA PHE A 171 -16.31 15.33 -6.07
C PHE A 171 -17.72 15.84 -5.77
N ASP A 172 -18.79 15.04 -6.00
CA ASP A 172 -20.16 15.36 -5.58
C ASP A 172 -20.30 15.19 -4.05
N CYS A 173 -19.55 16.00 -3.33
CA CYS A 173 -19.54 16.07 -1.88
C CYS A 173 -19.20 17.48 -1.43
N ASP A 174 -19.42 17.80 -0.15
CA ASP A 174 -19.14 19.12 0.42
C ASP A 174 -17.64 19.41 0.36
N GLN A 175 -17.22 20.41 -0.44
CA GLN A 175 -15.83 20.76 -0.67
C GLN A 175 -15.20 21.59 0.49
N ARG A 176 -15.97 22.27 1.33
CA ARG A 176 -15.54 23.02 2.53
C ARG A 176 -14.28 23.86 2.34
N ASN A 177 -14.10 24.50 1.17
CA ASN A 177 -12.90 25.24 0.79
C ASN A 177 -11.61 24.39 0.66
N PHE A 178 -11.72 23.08 0.55
CA PHE A 178 -10.63 22.14 0.32
C PHE A 178 -10.91 21.30 -0.93
N LEU A 179 -9.90 20.57 -1.38
CA LEU A 179 -10.10 19.52 -2.37
C LEU A 179 -10.60 18.26 -1.62
N HIS A 180 -11.89 17.96 -1.75
CA HIS A 180 -12.52 16.81 -1.09
C HIS A 180 -13.17 15.90 -2.12
N PHE A 181 -12.96 14.59 -2.00
CA PHE A 181 -13.62 13.59 -2.83
C PHE A 181 -13.86 12.29 -2.06
N ILE A 182 -14.82 11.53 -2.55
CA ILE A 182 -15.10 10.18 -2.08
C ILE A 182 -14.47 9.18 -3.05
N TYR A 183 -13.77 8.22 -2.49
CA TYR A 183 -13.20 7.09 -3.19
C TYR A 183 -13.96 5.83 -2.79
N ALA A 184 -14.42 5.02 -3.77
CA ALA A 184 -15.25 3.86 -3.48
C ALA A 184 -14.84 2.65 -4.30
N LEU A 185 -14.46 1.56 -3.61
CA LEU A 185 -13.99 0.31 -4.18
C LEU A 185 -14.94 -0.85 -3.88
N PRO A 186 -15.76 -1.31 -4.82
CA PRO A 186 -16.62 -2.47 -4.66
C PRO A 186 -15.81 -3.76 -4.75
N PHE A 187 -15.57 -4.41 -3.61
CA PHE A 187 -14.85 -5.69 -3.57
C PHE A 187 -15.74 -6.89 -3.88
N GLN A 188 -17.00 -6.86 -3.41
CA GLN A 188 -18.01 -7.90 -3.61
C GLN A 188 -19.38 -7.24 -3.80
N LYS A 189 -20.38 -8.02 -4.23
CA LYS A 189 -21.76 -7.50 -4.40
C LYS A 189 -22.27 -6.78 -3.15
N ASN A 190 -21.94 -7.30 -1.97
CA ASN A 190 -22.41 -6.76 -0.70
C ASN A 190 -21.31 -6.06 0.13
N ARG A 191 -20.13 -5.84 -0.42
CA ARG A 191 -19.03 -5.25 0.35
C ARG A 191 -18.19 -4.28 -0.49
N MET A 192 -17.96 -3.10 0.06
CA MET A 192 -17.10 -2.09 -0.55
C MET A 192 -16.31 -1.29 0.48
N LEU A 193 -15.17 -0.75 0.07
CA LEU A 193 -14.48 0.32 0.79
C LEU A 193 -15.08 1.65 0.33
N VAL A 194 -15.38 2.52 1.28
CA VAL A 194 -15.68 3.93 1.03
C VAL A 194 -14.69 4.75 1.82
N GLU A 195 -14.00 5.66 1.15
CA GLU A 195 -12.96 6.49 1.74
C GLU A 195 -13.22 7.95 1.40
N THR A 196 -13.20 8.80 2.41
CA THR A 196 -13.23 10.25 2.24
C THR A 196 -11.79 10.77 2.24
N THR A 197 -11.46 11.62 1.29
CA THR A 197 -10.11 12.14 1.08
C THR A 197 -10.15 13.65 0.93
N TRP A 198 -9.35 14.40 1.71
CA TRP A 198 -9.25 15.86 1.69
C TRP A 198 -7.83 16.35 1.99
#